data_786c80e0d12f257f24ccbfb088bce4a8
#
_entry.id   786c80e0d12f257f24ccbfb088bce4a8
#
_cell.length_a   1.000
_cell.length_b   1.000
_cell.length_c   1.000
_cell.angle_alpha   90.00
_cell.angle_beta   90.00
_cell.angle_gamma   90.00
#
_symmetry.space_group_name_H-M   'P 1'
#
loop_
_entity.id
_entity.type
_entity.pdbx_description
1 polymer ?
#
loop_
_entity_poly.entity_id
_entity_poly.type
_entity_poly.pdbx_seq_one_letter_code
_entity_poly.pdbx_strand_id
1 'polypeptide(L)'
;MGIQTAREKKQPGETLRYSMEFEPGVALAVGDSLTGTPTVKIYDRDDNSDKSSTMLEGTPSMQDNIIYFFMKGGVTDQSYKATITSDTVYGEKAVEEDLVIFVKES
;
A
#
# COMPACT_ATOMS: atom_id res chain seq x y z
N MET A 1 15.75 8.82 -2.36
CA MET A 1 14.40 8.36 -2.13
C MET A 1 14.28 6.88 -2.45
N GLY A 2 13.78 6.13 -1.52
CA GLY A 2 13.61 4.72 -1.73
C GLY A 2 12.21 4.41 -2.28
N ILE A 3 12.16 3.78 -3.42
CA ILE A 3 10.93 3.20 -3.90
C ILE A 3 11.10 1.70 -3.77
N GLN A 4 10.31 1.11 -2.93
CA GLN A 4 10.34 -0.33 -2.71
C GLN A 4 9.09 -0.93 -3.31
N THR A 5 9.24 -2.07 -3.95
CA THR A 5 8.12 -2.81 -4.47
C THR A 5 8.18 -4.21 -3.89
N ALA A 6 7.19 -4.56 -3.10
CA ALA A 6 7.03 -5.90 -2.56
C ALA A 6 5.97 -6.64 -3.38
N ARG A 7 6.00 -7.96 -3.32
CA ARG A 7 5.04 -8.78 -4.05
C ARG A 7 4.34 -9.71 -3.08
N GLU A 8 3.02 -9.76 -3.18
CA GLU A 8 2.17 -10.56 -2.32
C GLU A 8 1.17 -11.33 -3.17
N LYS A 9 0.51 -12.29 -2.56
CA LYS A 9 -0.48 -13.12 -3.23
C LYS A 9 -1.77 -13.12 -2.44
N LYS A 10 -2.91 -13.22 -3.14
CA LYS A 10 -4.22 -13.16 -2.52
C LYS A 10 -5.19 -13.99 -3.33
N GLN A 11 -6.14 -14.64 -2.66
CA GLN A 11 -7.26 -15.29 -3.34
C GLN A 11 -8.38 -14.28 -3.56
N PRO A 12 -9.21 -14.45 -4.61
CA PRO A 12 -10.27 -13.47 -4.91
C PRO A 12 -11.28 -13.29 -3.78
N GLY A 13 -11.59 -14.35 -3.05
CA GLY A 13 -12.60 -14.27 -1.99
C GLY A 13 -12.08 -13.83 -0.65
N GLU A 14 -10.79 -13.56 -0.53
CA GLU A 14 -10.19 -13.18 0.76
C GLU A 14 -10.17 -11.68 0.97
N THR A 15 -10.30 -11.29 2.25
CA THR A 15 -9.95 -9.93 2.68
C THR A 15 -8.74 -10.07 3.56
N LEU A 16 -7.61 -9.54 3.11
CA LEU A 16 -6.34 -9.71 3.80
C LEU A 16 -5.80 -8.36 4.26
N ARG A 17 -5.12 -8.38 5.41
CA ARG A 17 -4.43 -7.20 5.90
C ARG A 17 -3.00 -7.21 5.38
N TYR A 18 -2.59 -6.09 4.79
CA TYR A 18 -1.23 -5.86 4.34
C TYR A 18 -0.61 -4.74 5.15
N SER A 19 0.69 -4.72 5.22
CA SER A 19 1.41 -3.66 5.89
C SER A 19 2.64 -3.27 5.09
N MET A 20 3.04 -2.01 5.25
CA MET A 20 4.25 -1.49 4.62
C MET A 20 4.98 -0.65 5.65
N GLU A 21 6.22 -1.02 5.94
CA GLU A 21 7.06 -0.28 6.88
C GLU A 21 7.90 0.74 6.13
N PHE A 22 7.94 1.97 6.68
CA PHE A 22 8.75 3.06 6.13
C PHE A 22 9.91 3.28 7.08
N GLU A 23 11.08 2.71 6.76
CA GLU A 23 12.22 2.72 7.66
C GLU A 23 12.96 4.06 7.62
N PRO A 24 13.30 4.65 8.79
CA PRO A 24 14.18 5.83 8.82
C PRO A 24 15.55 5.50 8.22
N GLY A 25 16.03 6.39 7.38
CA GLY A 25 17.28 6.19 6.67
C GLY A 25 17.15 5.40 5.37
N VAL A 26 15.98 4.85 5.09
CA VAL A 26 15.70 4.11 3.84
C VAL A 26 14.59 4.82 3.09
N ALA A 27 13.33 4.66 3.54
CA ALA A 27 12.18 5.33 2.92
C ALA A 27 11.94 6.70 3.55
N LEU A 28 12.43 6.92 4.76
CA LEU A 28 12.31 8.17 5.48
C LEU A 28 13.70 8.75 5.74
N ALA A 29 13.79 10.06 5.91
CA ALA A 29 15.00 10.69 6.39
C ALA A 29 15.30 10.20 7.81
N VAL A 30 16.58 10.18 8.19
CA VAL A 30 16.96 9.78 9.54
C VAL A 30 16.33 10.75 10.54
N GLY A 31 15.66 10.22 11.55
CA GLY A 31 14.98 11.00 12.57
C GLY A 31 13.58 11.44 12.20
N ASP A 32 13.14 11.20 10.96
CA ASP A 32 11.79 11.53 10.54
C ASP A 32 10.83 10.40 10.91
N SER A 33 9.54 10.67 10.83
CA SER A 33 8.50 9.66 11.03
C SER A 33 7.25 10.05 10.24
N LEU A 34 6.39 9.07 10.03
CA LEU A 34 5.13 9.29 9.34
C LEU A 34 4.17 10.06 10.24
N THR A 35 3.29 10.83 9.63
CA THR A 35 2.25 11.57 10.36
C THR A 35 1.02 11.72 9.49
N GLY A 36 -0.11 12.04 10.12
CA GLY A 36 -1.37 12.25 9.42
C GLY A 36 -2.07 10.95 9.10
N THR A 37 -3.00 11.01 8.17
CA THR A 37 -3.74 9.85 7.70
C THR A 37 -3.10 9.33 6.41
N PRO A 38 -2.68 8.07 6.37
CA PRO A 38 -2.08 7.52 5.15
C PRO A 38 -3.12 7.35 4.05
N THR A 39 -2.65 7.38 2.81
CA THR A 39 -3.50 7.15 1.64
C THR A 39 -3.04 5.88 0.94
N VAL A 40 -4.00 5.03 0.59
CA VAL A 40 -3.73 3.82 -0.19
C VAL A 40 -4.62 3.88 -1.43
N LYS A 41 -4.00 3.73 -2.59
CA LYS A 41 -4.71 3.62 -3.87
C LYS A 41 -4.38 2.29 -4.49
N ILE A 42 -5.38 1.62 -5.05
CA ILE A 42 -5.20 0.31 -5.68
C ILE A 42 -5.50 0.44 -7.16
N TYR A 43 -4.57 0.02 -8.00
CA TYR A 43 -4.68 0.12 -9.45
C TYR A 43 -4.56 -1.25 -10.08
N ASP A 44 -5.34 -1.48 -11.14
CA ASP A 44 -5.17 -2.64 -12.01
C ASP A 44 -3.92 -2.42 -12.85
N ARG A 45 -3.00 -3.38 -12.86
CA ARG A 45 -1.74 -3.21 -13.57
C ARG A 45 -1.87 -3.36 -15.09
N ASP A 46 -2.98 -3.93 -15.58
CA ASP A 46 -3.18 -4.08 -17.01
C ASP A 46 -3.55 -2.75 -17.67
N ASP A 47 -4.54 -2.06 -17.10
CA ASP A 47 -5.06 -0.84 -17.70
C ASP A 47 -4.86 0.41 -16.83
N ASN A 48 -4.23 0.23 -15.67
CA ASN A 48 -3.93 1.30 -14.72
C ASN A 48 -5.18 2.00 -14.19
N SER A 49 -6.31 1.32 -14.19
CA SER A 49 -7.54 1.88 -13.64
C SER A 49 -7.54 1.82 -12.12
N ASP A 50 -8.19 2.79 -11.49
CA ASP A 50 -8.27 2.89 -10.03
C ASP A 50 -9.36 1.93 -9.53
N LYS A 51 -8.95 0.97 -8.72
CA LYS A 51 -9.85 -0.04 -8.13
C LYS A 51 -10.03 0.17 -6.63
N SER A 52 -9.62 1.31 -6.08
CA SER A 52 -9.65 1.53 -4.64
C SER A 52 -11.05 1.41 -4.06
N SER A 53 -12.06 1.90 -4.78
CA SER A 53 -13.44 1.88 -4.27
C SER A 53 -14.01 0.47 -4.12
N THR A 54 -13.48 -0.50 -4.86
CA THR A 54 -13.98 -1.88 -4.81
C THR A 54 -13.04 -2.82 -4.06
N MET A 55 -11.76 -2.48 -3.92
CA MET A 55 -10.77 -3.39 -3.37
C MET A 55 -10.17 -2.95 -2.06
N LEU A 56 -10.28 -1.68 -1.69
CA LEU A 56 -9.80 -1.21 -0.39
C LEU A 56 -10.93 -1.34 0.64
N GLU A 57 -10.68 -2.10 1.70
CA GLU A 57 -11.67 -2.32 2.74
C GLU A 57 -11.32 -1.46 3.95
N GLY A 58 -12.22 -0.53 4.29
CA GLY A 58 -12.02 0.33 5.45
C GLY A 58 -10.98 1.41 5.22
N THR A 59 -10.59 2.05 6.29
CA THR A 59 -9.64 3.16 6.26
C THR A 59 -8.25 2.64 6.64
N PRO A 60 -7.20 2.98 5.87
CA PRO A 60 -5.84 2.62 6.28
C PRO A 60 -5.48 3.23 7.63
N SER A 61 -4.64 2.55 8.36
CA SER A 61 -4.17 3.00 9.67
C SER A 61 -2.65 2.99 9.71
N MET A 62 -2.10 3.66 10.73
CA MET A 62 -0.67 3.80 10.86
C MET A 62 -0.27 3.60 12.31
N GLN A 63 0.85 2.89 12.51
CA GLN A 63 1.47 2.74 13.83
C GLN A 63 2.96 2.57 13.63
N ASP A 64 3.76 3.42 14.29
CA ASP A 64 5.23 3.29 14.34
C ASP A 64 5.87 3.20 12.95
N ASN A 65 5.46 4.05 12.02
CA ASN A 65 5.96 4.09 10.64
C ASN A 65 5.58 2.86 9.83
N ILE A 66 4.57 2.12 10.27
CA ILE A 66 4.01 1.02 9.52
C ILE A 66 2.58 1.38 9.16
N ILE A 67 2.24 1.26 7.88
CA ILE A 67 0.91 1.54 7.39
C ILE A 67 0.22 0.21 7.13
N TYR A 68 -0.99 0.06 7.65
CA TYR A 68 -1.80 -1.15 7.52
C TYR A 68 -3.04 -0.84 6.69
N PHE A 69 -3.41 -1.77 5.83
CA PHE A 69 -4.65 -1.65 5.08
C PHE A 69 -5.19 -3.03 4.77
N PHE A 70 -6.50 -3.10 4.51
CA PHE A 70 -7.16 -4.34 4.11
C PHE A 70 -7.54 -4.26 2.65
N MET A 71 -7.32 -5.36 1.93
CA MET A 71 -7.64 -5.46 0.52
C MET A 71 -8.55 -6.64 0.30
N LYS A 72 -9.61 -6.44 -0.46
CA LYS A 72 -10.62 -7.45 -0.74
C LYS A 72 -10.81 -7.62 -2.24
N GLY A 73 -11.48 -8.69 -2.64
CA GLY A 73 -11.85 -8.90 -4.03
C GLY A 73 -10.67 -9.14 -4.95
N GLY A 74 -10.81 -8.65 -6.16
CA GLY A 74 -9.84 -8.85 -7.21
C GLY A 74 -10.28 -9.95 -8.17
N VAL A 75 -9.70 -9.95 -9.36
CA VAL A 75 -9.98 -10.92 -10.40
C VAL A 75 -8.81 -11.89 -10.49
N THR A 76 -9.12 -13.19 -10.53
CA THR A 76 -8.07 -14.20 -10.61
C THR A 76 -7.20 -13.99 -11.85
N ASP A 77 -5.91 -14.25 -11.70
CA ASP A 77 -4.87 -14.07 -12.72
C ASP A 77 -4.58 -12.61 -13.07
N GLN A 78 -5.06 -11.66 -12.25
CA GLN A 78 -4.75 -10.24 -12.40
C GLN A 78 -3.81 -9.78 -11.32
N SER A 79 -2.96 -8.81 -11.65
CA SER A 79 -2.07 -8.17 -10.69
C SER A 79 -2.54 -6.76 -10.42
N TYR A 80 -2.42 -6.34 -9.18
CA TYR A 80 -2.80 -5.00 -8.74
C TYR A 80 -1.64 -4.35 -8.03
N LYS A 81 -1.59 -3.03 -8.10
CA LYS A 81 -0.56 -2.26 -7.41
C LYS A 81 -1.23 -1.39 -6.35
N ALA A 82 -0.84 -1.57 -5.11
CA ALA A 82 -1.25 -0.67 -4.04
C ALA A 82 -0.17 0.37 -3.85
N THR A 83 -0.52 1.63 -4.06
CA THR A 83 0.39 2.76 -3.85
C THR A 83 0.07 3.37 -2.50
N ILE A 84 1.04 3.37 -1.61
CA ILE A 84 0.87 3.75 -0.22
C ILE A 84 1.64 5.04 0.00
N THR A 85 0.94 6.11 0.36
CA THR A 85 1.53 7.43 0.57
C THR A 85 1.23 7.96 1.94
N SER A 86 2.14 8.75 2.49
CA SER A 86 1.95 9.39 3.77
C SER A 86 2.78 10.66 3.86
N ASP A 87 2.31 11.61 4.67
CA ASP A 87 3.09 12.78 5.03
C ASP A 87 4.08 12.40 6.12
N THR A 88 5.11 13.24 6.29
CA THR A 88 6.11 13.03 7.31
C THR A 88 6.16 14.20 8.27
N VAL A 89 6.73 13.97 9.46
CA VAL A 89 6.85 15.00 10.49
C VAL A 89 7.71 16.17 10.00
N TYR A 90 8.77 15.87 9.24
CA TYR A 90 9.60 16.95 8.67
C TYR A 90 8.86 17.74 7.59
N GLY A 91 7.76 17.19 7.06
CA GLY A 91 6.87 17.95 6.18
C GLY A 91 7.43 18.25 4.81
N GLU A 92 8.50 17.60 4.39
CA GLU A 92 9.13 17.96 3.13
C GLU A 92 8.33 17.49 1.94
N LYS A 93 7.87 16.29 1.94
CA LYS A 93 6.94 15.76 0.96
C LYS A 93 6.47 14.37 1.36
N ALA A 94 5.38 13.96 0.75
CA ALA A 94 4.86 12.63 0.98
C ALA A 94 5.86 11.57 0.54
N VAL A 95 5.98 10.52 1.32
CA VAL A 95 6.74 9.34 0.91
C VAL A 95 5.79 8.34 0.27
N GLU A 96 6.31 7.54 -0.63
CA GLU A 96 5.50 6.62 -1.41
C GLU A 96 6.18 5.27 -1.53
N GLU A 97 5.42 4.21 -1.32
CA GLU A 97 5.87 2.84 -1.52
C GLU A 97 4.79 2.08 -2.28
N ASP A 98 5.21 1.10 -3.08
CA ASP A 98 4.28 0.28 -3.85
C ASP A 98 4.33 -1.16 -3.39
N LEU A 99 3.16 -1.80 -3.39
CA LEU A 99 3.01 -3.22 -3.10
C LEU A 99 2.26 -3.84 -4.27
N VAL A 100 2.83 -4.89 -4.86
CA VAL A 100 2.19 -5.61 -5.96
C VAL A 100 1.50 -6.84 -5.41
N ILE A 101 0.21 -6.98 -5.67
CA ILE A 101 -0.60 -8.09 -5.22
C ILE A 101 -1.08 -8.87 -6.43
N PHE A 102 -0.76 -10.15 -6.47
CA PHE A 102 -1.24 -11.05 -7.52
C PHE A 102 -2.43 -11.83 -6.99
N VAL A 103 -3.55 -11.77 -7.69
CA VAL A 103 -4.77 -12.47 -7.29
C VAL A 103 -4.80 -13.81 -8.02
N LYS A 104 -4.86 -14.89 -7.25
CA LYS A 104 -4.82 -16.24 -7.79
C LYS A 104 -5.70 -17.14 -6.95
N GLU A 105 -6.60 -17.85 -7.61
CA GLU A 105 -7.42 -18.86 -6.96
C GLU A 105 -6.58 -20.12 -6.77
N SER A 106 -6.61 -20.67 -5.57
CA SER A 106 -5.83 -21.89 -5.26
C SER A 106 -6.69 -23.14 -5.29
#